data_1259a9683eb8557507c72d66ab003475
#
_entry.id   1259a9683eb8557507c72d66ab003475
#
_cell.length_a   1.000
_cell.length_b   1.000
_cell.length_c   1.000
_cell.angle_alpha   90.00
_cell.angle_beta   90.00
_cell.angle_gamma   90.00
#
_symmetry.space_group_name_H-M   'P 1'
#
loop_
_entity.id
_entity.type
_entity.pdbx_description
1 polymer ?
#
loop_
_entity_poly.entity_id
_entity_poly.type
_entity_poly.pdbx_seq_one_letter_code
_entity_poly.pdbx_strand_id
1 'polypeptide(L)'
;VSDPGSVPDEVRVDATGTGGETGLAEEPGVLERATALDPAQRAGQASAAAAIAAESADQQPPDADAPPPDLTAAAFFDVDNTMMVGASIFHFARGLAARKFFTTSDLAGFAWQQLKFRIGGREDKGGIAGHRDTALSFVAGRPVAEVVALGEEIYDELMADRIWAGTRALAQMHLDAGQRVWLVTATPVELARIIARRLGLTGALGTVAESEDGLYTGRLVGEILHGPAKAHAVRALAASEGLDLRRCTAYSDSVNDVPMLSAVGTAVAVNPDSELRDVAKARSWQIRDFRTGRKAARIGVPSVLGAGALAGAVAAGMAYRKR
;
A
#
# COMPACT_ATOMS: atom_id res chain seq x y z
N VAL A 1 19.28 -59.45 -54.80
CA VAL A 1 20.37 -60.45 -54.72
C VAL A 1 21.03 -60.28 -53.35
N SER A 2 20.82 -61.36 -52.57
CA SER A 2 21.65 -61.86 -51.48
C SER A 2 21.71 -61.15 -50.14
N ASP A 3 20.97 -61.66 -49.27
CA ASP A 3 21.10 -62.17 -47.91
C ASP A 3 22.42 -63.01 -47.71
N PRO A 4 22.76 -63.50 -46.54
CA PRO A 4 22.47 -63.22 -45.12
C PRO A 4 23.70 -63.41 -44.17
N GLY A 5 23.46 -63.40 -42.86
CA GLY A 5 24.23 -64.12 -41.84
C GLY A 5 25.01 -63.18 -40.89
N SER A 6 25.10 -63.39 -39.64
CA SER A 6 24.91 -64.46 -38.72
C SER A 6 25.12 -63.94 -37.27
N VAL A 7 24.36 -64.45 -36.33
CA VAL A 7 24.64 -64.40 -34.88
C VAL A 7 25.81 -65.37 -34.56
N PRO A 8 26.63 -65.09 -33.61
CA PRO A 8 26.72 -65.85 -32.38
C PRO A 8 27.09 -64.95 -31.16
N ASP A 9 27.02 -65.24 -29.95
CA ASP A 9 26.89 -66.42 -29.11
C ASP A 9 26.85 -65.96 -27.64
N GLU A 10 26.21 -66.67 -26.82
CA GLU A 10 26.13 -66.51 -25.37
C GLU A 10 27.52 -66.57 -24.69
N VAL A 11 27.75 -65.69 -23.71
CA VAL A 11 28.67 -65.99 -22.61
C VAL A 11 27.98 -65.78 -21.28
N ARG A 12 27.74 -66.92 -20.65
CA ARG A 12 27.38 -67.10 -19.26
C ARG A 12 28.61 -66.84 -18.37
N VAL A 13 28.51 -66.00 -17.38
CA VAL A 13 29.45 -66.07 -16.21
C VAL A 13 28.71 -65.71 -14.92
N ASP A 14 29.03 -66.50 -13.96
CA ASP A 14 28.47 -66.74 -12.64
C ASP A 14 28.37 -65.55 -11.67
N ALA A 15 27.45 -65.79 -10.75
CA ALA A 15 27.30 -65.07 -9.50
C ALA A 15 28.48 -65.35 -8.56
N THR A 16 29.01 -64.32 -7.88
CA THR A 16 29.32 -64.33 -6.43
C THR A 16 29.93 -63.01 -6.01
N GLY A 17 29.42 -62.40 -4.93
CA GLY A 17 30.26 -61.71 -3.99
C GLY A 17 29.95 -60.29 -3.63
N THR A 18 29.18 -60.13 -2.57
CA THR A 18 29.40 -59.20 -1.44
C THR A 18 29.36 -57.67 -1.68
N GLY A 19 28.31 -57.08 -1.19
CA GLY A 19 28.36 -56.08 -0.11
C GLY A 19 28.91 -54.70 -0.45
N GLY A 20 28.00 -53.72 -0.54
CA GLY A 20 28.36 -52.31 -0.53
C GLY A 20 27.10 -51.46 -0.79
N GLU A 21 26.17 -51.49 0.15
CA GLU A 21 25.14 -50.46 0.23
C GLU A 21 25.81 -49.11 0.57
N THR A 22 26.15 -48.35 -0.44
CA THR A 22 26.25 -46.89 -0.27
C THR A 22 24.88 -46.30 -0.59
N GLY A 23 24.08 -46.20 0.46
CA GLY A 23 22.87 -45.37 0.45
C GLY A 23 23.26 -43.95 0.08
N LEU A 24 22.99 -43.60 -1.18
CA LEU A 24 22.78 -42.20 -1.53
C LEU A 24 21.47 -41.81 -0.86
N ALA A 25 21.60 -41.23 0.35
CA ALA A 25 20.51 -40.47 0.94
C ALA A 25 20.11 -39.41 -0.09
N GLU A 26 18.98 -39.61 -0.76
CA GLU A 26 18.29 -38.55 -1.43
C GLU A 26 18.01 -37.47 -0.37
N GLU A 27 18.71 -36.34 -0.46
CA GLU A 27 18.38 -35.15 0.32
C GLU A 27 17.00 -34.65 -0.14
N PRO A 28 15.94 -34.82 0.65
CA PRO A 28 14.64 -34.19 0.36
C PRO A 28 14.77 -32.73 0.75
N GLY A 29 15.07 -31.84 -0.18
CA GLY A 29 15.16 -30.47 0.25
C GLY A 29 15.41 -29.41 -0.79
N VAL A 30 15.73 -29.72 -2.02
CA VAL A 30 16.01 -28.71 -3.05
C VAL A 30 14.74 -28.28 -3.81
N LEU A 31 13.77 -29.15 -3.98
CA LEU A 31 12.48 -28.85 -4.65
C LEU A 31 11.45 -28.20 -3.70
N GLU A 32 11.49 -28.48 -2.40
CA GLU A 32 10.57 -27.85 -1.44
C GLU A 32 11.01 -26.45 -0.99
N ARG A 33 12.27 -26.09 -1.15
CA ARG A 33 12.75 -24.71 -0.85
C ARG A 33 12.41 -23.68 -1.92
N ALA A 34 11.95 -24.08 -3.09
CA ALA A 34 11.67 -23.19 -4.23
C ALA A 34 10.30 -22.55 -4.22
N THR A 35 9.41 -22.84 -3.25
CA THR A 35 8.00 -22.40 -3.31
C THR A 35 7.49 -21.63 -2.10
N ALA A 36 8.30 -21.37 -1.08
CA ALA A 36 7.84 -20.51 0.02
C ALA A 36 8.06 -19.04 -0.36
N LEU A 37 6.98 -18.34 -0.69
CA LEU A 37 7.00 -16.90 -0.89
C LEU A 37 7.59 -16.20 0.33
N ASP A 38 8.45 -15.20 0.10
CA ASP A 38 8.91 -14.33 1.18
C ASP A 38 7.74 -13.50 1.78
N PRO A 39 7.90 -12.94 2.97
CA PRO A 39 6.83 -12.18 3.62
C PRO A 39 6.29 -11.01 2.78
N ALA A 40 7.14 -10.30 2.04
CA ALA A 40 6.72 -9.19 1.18
C ALA A 40 5.88 -9.67 -0.01
N GLN A 41 6.27 -10.80 -0.61
CA GLN A 41 5.52 -11.44 -1.69
C GLN A 41 4.15 -11.92 -1.20
N ARG A 42 4.09 -12.55 -0.02
CA ARG A 42 2.82 -12.98 0.61
C ARG A 42 1.91 -11.80 0.89
N ALA A 43 2.43 -10.74 1.46
CA ALA A 43 1.67 -9.51 1.71
C ALA A 43 1.12 -8.92 0.41
N GLY A 44 1.94 -8.86 -0.64
CA GLY A 44 1.54 -8.38 -1.95
C GLY A 44 0.42 -9.21 -2.58
N GLN A 45 0.54 -10.54 -2.55
CA GLN A 45 -0.48 -11.44 -3.09
C GLN A 45 -1.79 -11.39 -2.29
N ALA A 46 -1.71 -11.37 -0.96
CA ALA A 46 -2.88 -11.25 -0.11
C ALA A 46 -3.62 -9.93 -0.35
N SER A 47 -2.88 -8.84 -0.50
CA SER A 47 -3.44 -7.53 -0.80
C SER A 47 -4.16 -7.51 -2.17
N ALA A 48 -3.55 -8.06 -3.21
CA ALA A 48 -4.15 -8.16 -4.53
C ALA A 48 -5.42 -9.04 -4.51
N ALA A 49 -5.36 -10.22 -3.89
CA ALA A 49 -6.51 -11.11 -3.76
C ALA A 49 -7.67 -10.44 -3.01
N ALA A 50 -7.36 -9.75 -1.90
CA ALA A 50 -8.36 -9.00 -1.16
C ALA A 50 -8.99 -7.87 -2.00
N ALA A 51 -8.20 -7.17 -2.81
CA ALA A 51 -8.69 -6.09 -3.67
C ALA A 51 -9.65 -6.61 -4.75
N ILE A 52 -9.29 -7.69 -5.43
CA ILE A 52 -10.12 -8.34 -6.46
C ILE A 52 -11.45 -8.85 -5.87
N ALA A 53 -11.40 -9.49 -4.69
CA ALA A 53 -12.60 -9.94 -4.02
C ALA A 53 -13.56 -8.80 -3.68
N ALA A 54 -13.04 -7.62 -3.31
CA ALA A 54 -13.84 -6.44 -3.02
C ALA A 54 -14.46 -5.84 -4.29
N GLU A 55 -13.70 -5.74 -5.38
CA GLU A 55 -14.21 -5.23 -6.66
C GLU A 55 -15.37 -6.10 -7.17
N SER A 56 -15.22 -7.43 -7.06
CA SER A 56 -16.27 -8.36 -7.46
C SER A 56 -17.56 -8.22 -6.64
N ALA A 57 -17.47 -7.78 -5.38
CA ALA A 57 -18.63 -7.59 -4.50
C ALA A 57 -19.34 -6.23 -4.73
N ASP A 58 -18.64 -5.24 -5.29
CA ASP A 58 -19.10 -3.85 -5.41
C ASP A 58 -19.49 -3.48 -6.86
N GLN A 59 -19.64 -4.48 -7.75
CA GLN A 59 -19.98 -4.24 -9.16
C GLN A 59 -21.34 -3.57 -9.31
N GLN A 60 -21.32 -2.26 -9.48
CA GLN A 60 -22.48 -1.51 -9.99
C GLN A 60 -22.54 -1.63 -11.51
N PRO A 61 -23.75 -1.60 -12.11
CA PRO A 61 -23.86 -1.58 -13.55
C PRO A 61 -23.12 -0.34 -14.10
N PRO A 62 -22.37 -0.48 -15.22
CA PRO A 62 -21.62 0.61 -15.80
C PRO A 62 -22.55 1.78 -16.15
N ASP A 63 -22.10 2.99 -15.86
CA ASP A 63 -22.75 4.22 -16.30
C ASP A 63 -22.72 4.26 -17.84
N ALA A 64 -23.88 4.45 -18.46
CA ALA A 64 -24.02 4.44 -19.93
C ALA A 64 -23.24 5.58 -20.61
N ASP A 65 -22.92 6.65 -19.88
CA ASP A 65 -22.15 7.80 -20.36
C ASP A 65 -20.66 7.72 -20.01
N ALA A 66 -20.20 6.65 -19.34
CA ALA A 66 -18.80 6.48 -19.00
C ALA A 66 -17.94 6.20 -20.25
N PRO A 67 -16.70 6.71 -20.32
CA PRO A 67 -15.78 6.37 -21.39
C PRO A 67 -15.54 4.85 -21.43
N PRO A 68 -15.27 4.27 -22.63
CA PRO A 68 -14.99 2.85 -22.74
C PRO A 68 -13.79 2.49 -21.85
N PRO A 69 -13.89 1.45 -21.00
CA PRO A 69 -12.84 1.11 -20.06
C PRO A 69 -11.55 0.68 -20.77
N ASP A 70 -10.41 1.26 -20.36
CA ASP A 70 -9.09 0.77 -20.75
C ASP A 70 -8.64 -0.30 -19.75
N LEU A 71 -9.00 -1.55 -20.02
CA LEU A 71 -8.71 -2.69 -19.16
C LEU A 71 -7.24 -3.07 -19.08
N THR A 72 -6.36 -2.41 -19.86
CA THR A 72 -4.93 -2.73 -19.91
C THR A 72 -4.05 -1.73 -19.20
N ALA A 73 -4.60 -0.59 -18.76
CA ALA A 73 -3.90 0.46 -18.04
C ALA A 73 -4.59 0.78 -16.71
N ALA A 74 -3.78 1.18 -15.71
CA ALA A 74 -4.26 1.61 -14.41
C ALA A 74 -3.34 2.67 -13.80
N ALA A 75 -3.86 3.40 -12.81
CA ALA A 75 -3.07 4.29 -11.98
C ALA A 75 -3.03 3.80 -10.53
N PHE A 76 -1.83 3.84 -9.95
CA PHE A 76 -1.56 3.40 -8.57
C PHE A 76 -1.12 4.58 -7.73
N PHE A 77 -1.85 4.88 -6.67
CA PHE A 77 -1.58 6.01 -5.80
C PHE A 77 -1.21 5.54 -4.41
N ASP A 78 -0.06 5.96 -3.89
CA ASP A 78 0.16 5.92 -2.46
C ASP A 78 -0.82 6.85 -1.72
N VAL A 79 -1.06 6.60 -0.45
CA VAL A 79 -2.06 7.34 0.34
C VAL A 79 -1.42 8.44 1.18
N ASP A 80 -0.48 8.07 2.05
CA ASP A 80 0.06 8.94 3.09
C ASP A 80 0.95 10.02 2.48
N ASN A 81 0.63 11.31 2.69
CA ASN A 81 1.24 12.49 2.06
C ASN A 81 1.16 12.56 0.53
N THR A 82 0.73 11.51 -0.15
CA THR A 82 0.47 11.47 -1.60
C THR A 82 -0.98 11.81 -1.92
N MET A 83 -1.95 10.99 -1.52
CA MET A 83 -3.37 11.24 -1.72
C MET A 83 -3.92 12.17 -0.64
N MET A 84 -3.48 12.03 0.59
CA MET A 84 -3.93 12.82 1.73
C MET A 84 -2.77 13.45 2.51
N VAL A 85 -3.08 14.45 3.32
CA VAL A 85 -2.12 15.12 4.21
C VAL A 85 -1.94 14.31 5.49
N GLY A 86 -0.70 13.89 5.75
CA GLY A 86 -0.35 13.10 6.93
C GLY A 86 -0.58 11.61 6.76
N ALA A 87 -0.38 10.84 7.83
CA ALA A 87 -0.52 9.40 7.82
C ALA A 87 -1.96 8.99 8.15
N SER A 88 -2.57 8.22 7.24
CA SER A 88 -3.94 7.70 7.37
C SER A 88 -4.12 6.87 8.64
N ILE A 89 -3.15 6.01 8.96
CA ILE A 89 -3.17 5.19 10.17
C ILE A 89 -3.16 6.02 11.46
N PHE A 90 -2.50 7.19 11.46
CA PHE A 90 -2.50 8.08 12.62
C PHE A 90 -3.88 8.70 12.87
N HIS A 91 -4.56 9.14 11.81
CA HIS A 91 -5.93 9.69 11.92
C HIS A 91 -6.91 8.61 12.36
N PHE A 92 -6.76 7.41 11.84
CA PHE A 92 -7.57 6.26 12.20
C PHE A 92 -7.37 5.89 13.68
N ALA A 93 -6.12 5.71 14.13
CA ALA A 93 -5.80 5.40 15.52
C ALA A 93 -6.34 6.48 16.50
N ARG A 94 -6.23 7.76 16.12
CA ARG A 94 -6.79 8.87 16.89
C ARG A 94 -8.32 8.78 17.01
N GLY A 95 -8.99 8.45 15.91
CA GLY A 95 -10.44 8.27 15.89
C GLY A 95 -10.90 7.10 16.74
N LEU A 96 -10.19 5.97 16.69
CA LEU A 96 -10.43 4.81 17.54
C LEU A 96 -10.23 5.16 19.03
N ALA A 97 -9.16 5.91 19.36
CA ALA A 97 -8.89 6.33 20.74
C ALA A 97 -9.99 7.25 21.28
N ALA A 98 -10.50 8.19 20.48
CA ALA A 98 -11.61 9.06 20.84
C ALA A 98 -12.90 8.28 21.15
N ARG A 99 -13.10 7.14 20.50
CA ARG A 99 -14.24 6.23 20.71
C ARG A 99 -14.02 5.19 21.81
N LYS A 100 -12.93 5.32 22.57
CA LYS A 100 -12.54 4.38 23.65
C LYS A 100 -12.41 2.94 23.15
N PHE A 101 -12.01 2.77 21.87
CA PHE A 101 -11.78 1.45 21.28
C PHE A 101 -10.65 0.69 21.99
N PHE A 102 -9.63 1.42 22.46
CA PHE A 102 -8.53 0.87 23.24
C PHE A 102 -8.87 0.83 24.73
N THR A 103 -8.60 -0.28 25.38
CA THR A 103 -8.68 -0.38 26.84
C THR A 103 -7.48 0.33 27.50
N THR A 104 -7.58 0.63 28.79
CA THR A 104 -6.45 1.17 29.58
C THR A 104 -5.25 0.21 29.57
N SER A 105 -5.51 -1.11 29.51
CA SER A 105 -4.48 -2.15 29.37
C SER A 105 -3.75 -2.06 28.03
N ASP A 106 -4.48 -1.84 26.92
CA ASP A 106 -3.88 -1.68 25.60
C ASP A 106 -2.97 -0.47 25.56
N LEU A 107 -3.44 0.67 26.09
CA LEU A 107 -2.67 1.91 26.16
C LEU A 107 -1.41 1.76 27.05
N ALA A 108 -1.52 1.04 28.17
CA ALA A 108 -0.38 0.72 29.03
C ALA A 108 0.63 -0.20 28.30
N GLY A 109 0.14 -1.18 27.54
CA GLY A 109 0.96 -2.06 26.70
C GLY A 109 1.75 -1.29 25.66
N PHE A 110 1.11 -0.38 24.92
CA PHE A 110 1.76 0.49 23.93
C PHE A 110 2.81 1.40 24.58
N ALA A 111 2.48 2.03 25.71
CA ALA A 111 3.42 2.89 26.44
C ALA A 111 4.65 2.10 26.91
N TRP A 112 4.44 0.88 27.42
CA TRP A 112 5.53 -0.01 27.85
C TRP A 112 6.44 -0.44 26.69
N GLN A 113 5.86 -0.77 25.52
CA GLN A 113 6.65 -1.09 24.33
C GLN A 113 7.47 0.09 23.83
N GLN A 114 6.89 1.29 23.79
CA GLN A 114 7.60 2.52 23.43
C GLN A 114 8.75 2.79 24.40
N LEU A 115 8.55 2.53 25.69
CA LEU A 115 9.58 2.70 26.72
C LEU A 115 10.72 1.67 26.52
N LYS A 116 10.39 0.40 26.27
CA LYS A 116 11.38 -0.64 25.97
C LYS A 116 12.22 -0.29 24.73
N PHE A 117 11.59 0.21 23.68
CA PHE A 117 12.28 0.61 22.46
C PHE A 117 13.25 1.79 22.70
N ARG A 118 12.85 2.77 23.53
CA ARG A 118 13.71 3.91 23.90
C ARG A 118 14.88 3.54 24.79
N ILE A 119 14.72 2.56 25.68
CA ILE A 119 15.76 2.15 26.65
C ILE A 119 16.66 1.06 26.07
N GLY A 120 16.10 0.18 25.22
CA GLY A 120 16.79 -1.03 24.75
C GLY A 120 17.75 -0.88 23.59
N GLY A 121 17.76 0.24 22.84
CA GLY A 121 18.74 0.68 21.80
C GLY A 121 19.60 -0.36 21.06
N ARG A 122 19.26 -1.66 21.06
CA ARG A 122 19.98 -2.74 20.40
C ARG A 122 19.04 -3.48 19.46
N GLU A 123 19.40 -3.47 18.20
CA GLU A 123 18.84 -4.30 17.15
C GLU A 123 19.11 -5.78 17.47
N ASP A 124 18.17 -6.46 18.10
CA ASP A 124 18.13 -7.91 18.10
C ASP A 124 17.52 -8.38 16.77
N LYS A 125 18.35 -8.96 15.91
CA LYS A 125 17.94 -9.53 14.61
C LYS A 125 16.89 -10.65 14.72
N GLY A 126 16.54 -11.08 15.94
CA GLY A 126 15.44 -12.00 16.24
C GLY A 126 14.11 -11.33 16.56
N GLY A 127 14.08 -9.99 16.71
CA GLY A 127 12.91 -9.24 17.16
C GLY A 127 11.86 -8.94 16.09
N ILE A 128 12.16 -9.12 14.79
CA ILE A 128 11.25 -8.76 13.70
C ILE A 128 9.98 -9.63 13.72
N ALA A 129 10.08 -10.91 14.09
CA ALA A 129 8.92 -11.80 14.21
C ALA A 129 8.01 -11.43 15.41
N GLY A 130 8.60 -11.10 16.56
CA GLY A 130 7.86 -10.72 17.76
C GLY A 130 7.15 -9.35 17.68
N HIS A 131 7.60 -8.47 16.79
CA HIS A 131 6.96 -7.16 16.59
C HIS A 131 5.73 -7.25 15.66
N ARG A 132 5.66 -8.28 14.82
CA ARG A 132 4.51 -8.54 13.94
C ARG A 132 3.28 -8.97 14.72
N ASP A 133 3.45 -9.86 15.69
CA ASP A 133 2.35 -10.41 16.49
C ASP A 133 1.75 -9.39 17.47
N THR A 134 2.51 -8.32 17.77
CA THR A 134 2.06 -7.31 18.73
C THR A 134 1.37 -6.11 18.07
N ALA A 135 1.66 -5.85 16.80
CA ALA A 135 1.14 -4.67 16.08
C ALA A 135 -0.39 -4.68 15.94
N LEU A 136 -1.01 -5.86 15.90
CA LEU A 136 -2.46 -6.04 15.76
C LEU A 136 -3.12 -6.73 16.95
N SER A 137 -2.40 -6.97 18.05
CA SER A 137 -2.97 -7.64 19.23
C SER A 137 -4.20 -6.92 19.81
N PHE A 138 -4.29 -5.60 19.62
CA PHE A 138 -5.41 -4.79 20.09
C PHE A 138 -6.71 -4.99 19.31
N VAL A 139 -6.64 -5.54 18.10
CA VAL A 139 -7.83 -5.88 17.30
C VAL A 139 -8.17 -7.36 17.39
N ALA A 140 -7.32 -8.21 17.99
CA ALA A 140 -7.57 -9.62 18.12
C ALA A 140 -8.92 -9.90 18.80
N GLY A 141 -9.72 -10.79 18.19
CA GLY A 141 -11.07 -11.12 18.64
C GLY A 141 -12.14 -10.07 18.32
N ARG A 142 -11.79 -8.94 17.73
CA ARG A 142 -12.78 -7.93 17.28
C ARG A 142 -13.41 -8.31 15.96
N PRO A 143 -14.71 -8.06 15.77
CA PRO A 143 -15.37 -8.23 14.48
C PRO A 143 -14.80 -7.28 13.42
N VAL A 144 -14.49 -7.80 12.24
CA VAL A 144 -14.06 -6.99 11.09
C VAL A 144 -15.11 -5.90 10.78
N ALA A 145 -16.39 -6.26 10.84
CA ALA A 145 -17.49 -5.33 10.57
C ALA A 145 -17.52 -4.13 11.54
N GLU A 146 -17.15 -4.33 12.82
CA GLU A 146 -17.04 -3.23 13.80
C GLU A 146 -15.96 -2.24 13.42
N VAL A 147 -14.77 -2.75 13.03
CA VAL A 147 -13.63 -1.92 12.64
C VAL A 147 -13.93 -1.15 11.35
N VAL A 148 -14.62 -1.78 10.39
CA VAL A 148 -15.08 -1.13 9.16
C VAL A 148 -16.08 -0.01 9.47
N ALA A 149 -17.09 -0.26 10.29
CA ALA A 149 -18.09 0.76 10.66
C ALA A 149 -17.43 1.98 11.34
N LEU A 150 -16.51 1.74 12.27
CA LEU A 150 -15.74 2.81 12.90
C LEU A 150 -14.84 3.54 11.90
N GLY A 151 -14.29 2.81 10.93
CA GLY A 151 -13.46 3.38 9.86
C GLY A 151 -14.23 4.36 8.99
N GLU A 152 -15.49 4.06 8.66
CA GLU A 152 -16.39 4.95 7.90
C GLU A 152 -16.61 6.28 8.64
N GLU A 153 -17.00 6.21 9.91
CA GLU A 153 -17.21 7.39 10.74
C GLU A 153 -15.93 8.24 10.88
N ILE A 154 -14.80 7.57 11.16
CA ILE A 154 -13.51 8.24 11.35
C ILE A 154 -13.04 8.92 10.05
N TYR A 155 -13.28 8.28 8.91
CA TYR A 155 -12.97 8.90 7.63
C TYR A 155 -13.74 10.21 7.46
N ASP A 156 -15.05 10.18 7.65
CA ASP A 156 -15.92 11.35 7.47
C ASP A 156 -15.56 12.49 8.44
N GLU A 157 -15.20 12.17 9.70
CA GLU A 157 -14.86 13.17 10.69
C GLU A 157 -13.43 13.73 10.60
N LEU A 158 -12.44 12.89 10.28
CA LEU A 158 -11.02 13.24 10.47
C LEU A 158 -10.19 13.22 9.20
N MET A 159 -10.66 12.59 8.11
CA MET A 159 -9.83 12.32 6.94
C MET A 159 -10.33 12.99 5.66
N ALA A 160 -11.63 13.18 5.48
CA ALA A 160 -12.23 13.71 4.25
C ALA A 160 -11.62 15.06 3.82
N ASP A 161 -11.44 15.99 4.75
CA ASP A 161 -10.88 17.33 4.51
C ASP A 161 -9.36 17.33 4.29
N ARG A 162 -8.71 16.17 4.36
CA ARG A 162 -7.25 16.05 4.25
C ARG A 162 -6.78 15.61 2.88
N ILE A 163 -7.69 15.33 1.98
CA ILE A 163 -7.35 14.91 0.61
C ILE A 163 -6.71 16.07 -0.15
N TRP A 164 -5.58 15.82 -0.81
CA TRP A 164 -4.95 16.79 -1.69
C TRP A 164 -5.80 17.00 -2.95
N ALA A 165 -6.30 18.21 -3.16
CA ALA A 165 -7.07 18.54 -4.36
C ALA A 165 -6.31 18.24 -5.66
N GLY A 166 -5.00 18.52 -5.69
CA GLY A 166 -4.15 18.23 -6.84
C GLY A 166 -4.01 16.75 -7.16
N THR A 167 -3.83 15.90 -6.13
CA THR A 167 -3.73 14.45 -6.34
C THR A 167 -5.09 13.84 -6.69
N ARG A 168 -6.18 14.34 -6.08
CA ARG A 168 -7.54 13.96 -6.46
C ARG A 168 -7.82 14.27 -7.94
N ALA A 169 -7.37 15.43 -8.43
CA ALA A 169 -7.52 15.80 -9.84
C ALA A 169 -6.70 14.87 -10.77
N LEU A 170 -5.51 14.42 -10.33
CA LEU A 170 -4.74 13.42 -11.09
C LEU A 170 -5.48 12.07 -11.14
N ALA A 171 -6.07 11.62 -10.03
CA ALA A 171 -6.86 10.40 -10.00
C ALA A 171 -8.09 10.50 -10.92
N GLN A 172 -8.80 11.63 -10.87
CA GLN A 172 -9.96 11.89 -11.73
C GLN A 172 -9.59 11.88 -13.22
N MET A 173 -8.44 12.44 -13.60
CA MET A 173 -7.95 12.41 -14.98
C MET A 173 -7.81 10.96 -15.51
N HIS A 174 -7.37 10.02 -14.67
CA HIS A 174 -7.29 8.61 -15.05
C HIS A 174 -8.67 7.97 -15.19
N LEU A 175 -9.59 8.26 -14.25
CA LEU A 175 -10.98 7.80 -14.33
C LEU A 175 -11.67 8.34 -15.58
N ASP A 176 -11.49 9.62 -15.90
CA ASP A 176 -12.04 10.26 -17.10
C ASP A 176 -11.48 9.66 -18.40
N ALA A 177 -10.28 9.07 -18.34
CA ALA A 177 -9.67 8.31 -19.42
C ALA A 177 -10.10 6.83 -19.48
N GLY A 178 -11.07 6.41 -18.65
CA GLY A 178 -11.55 5.03 -18.57
C GLY A 178 -10.58 4.06 -17.90
N GLN A 179 -9.56 4.57 -17.20
CA GLN A 179 -8.57 3.74 -16.52
C GLN A 179 -8.98 3.45 -15.08
N ARG A 180 -8.62 2.27 -14.60
CA ARG A 180 -8.81 1.90 -13.19
C ARG A 180 -7.81 2.64 -12.30
N VAL A 181 -8.26 3.08 -11.12
CA VAL A 181 -7.44 3.82 -10.16
C VAL A 181 -7.42 3.09 -8.82
N TRP A 182 -6.24 2.73 -8.36
CA TRP A 182 -6.01 1.95 -7.16
C TRP A 182 -5.19 2.72 -6.13
N LEU A 183 -5.59 2.65 -4.86
CA LEU A 183 -4.73 3.06 -3.76
C LEU A 183 -3.74 1.94 -3.40
N VAL A 184 -2.53 2.28 -2.98
CA VAL A 184 -1.50 1.32 -2.55
C VAL A 184 -0.84 1.83 -1.27
N THR A 185 -1.15 1.24 -0.12
CA THR A 185 -0.77 1.81 1.18
C THR A 185 -0.38 0.76 2.23
N ALA A 186 0.46 1.15 3.18
CA ALA A 186 0.75 0.36 4.37
C ALA A 186 -0.43 0.26 5.35
N THR A 187 -1.44 1.10 5.20
CA THR A 187 -2.66 1.13 6.01
C THR A 187 -3.46 -0.17 5.85
N PRO A 188 -4.22 -0.61 6.89
CA PRO A 188 -5.11 -1.76 6.76
C PRO A 188 -6.03 -1.65 5.54
N VAL A 189 -6.21 -2.77 4.84
CA VAL A 189 -6.95 -2.81 3.56
C VAL A 189 -8.40 -2.35 3.73
N GLU A 190 -9.02 -2.58 4.87
CA GLU A 190 -10.38 -2.14 5.18
C GLU A 190 -10.48 -0.62 5.15
N LEU A 191 -9.56 0.09 5.80
CA LEU A 191 -9.52 1.55 5.79
C LEU A 191 -9.14 2.09 4.42
N ALA A 192 -8.18 1.46 3.74
CA ALA A 192 -7.80 1.85 2.39
C ALA A 192 -8.97 1.76 1.40
N ARG A 193 -9.82 0.73 1.52
CA ARG A 193 -11.07 0.58 0.74
C ARG A 193 -12.09 1.67 1.03
N ILE A 194 -12.26 2.05 2.30
CA ILE A 194 -13.13 3.16 2.68
C ILE A 194 -12.67 4.44 1.97
N ILE A 195 -11.37 4.75 2.03
CA ILE A 195 -10.80 5.91 1.34
C ILE A 195 -11.06 5.84 -0.17
N ALA A 196 -10.76 4.70 -0.79
CA ALA A 196 -10.97 4.51 -2.23
C ALA A 196 -12.43 4.71 -2.64
N ARG A 197 -13.36 4.09 -1.94
CA ARG A 197 -14.81 4.21 -2.20
C ARG A 197 -15.30 5.65 -2.04
N ARG A 198 -14.89 6.35 -0.98
CA ARG A 198 -15.24 7.76 -0.76
C ARG A 198 -14.69 8.71 -1.83
N LEU A 199 -13.62 8.32 -2.50
CA LEU A 199 -13.01 9.09 -3.60
C LEU A 199 -13.53 8.66 -4.98
N GLY A 200 -14.38 7.62 -5.07
CA GLY A 200 -14.88 7.08 -6.34
C GLY A 200 -13.80 6.32 -7.13
N LEU A 201 -12.79 5.77 -6.45
CA LEU A 201 -11.71 5.00 -7.08
C LEU A 201 -12.11 3.52 -7.22
N THR A 202 -11.40 2.79 -8.08
CA THR A 202 -11.66 1.38 -8.35
C THR A 202 -11.49 0.51 -7.10
N GLY A 203 -10.45 0.76 -6.30
CA GLY A 203 -10.21 -0.04 -5.11
C GLY A 203 -8.90 0.30 -4.40
N ALA A 204 -8.47 -0.60 -3.52
CA ALA A 204 -7.25 -0.39 -2.73
C ALA A 204 -6.47 -1.68 -2.48
N LEU A 205 -5.16 -1.55 -2.53
CA LEU A 205 -4.16 -2.48 -2.05
C LEU A 205 -3.66 -1.98 -0.68
N GLY A 206 -3.86 -2.74 0.37
CA GLY A 206 -3.49 -2.39 1.75
C GLY A 206 -2.92 -3.57 2.51
N THR A 207 -2.46 -3.33 3.73
CA THR A 207 -2.02 -4.39 4.63
C THR A 207 -3.20 -5.28 5.02
N VAL A 208 -3.05 -6.58 4.85
CA VAL A 208 -4.11 -7.54 5.17
C VAL A 208 -3.92 -8.11 6.57
N ALA A 209 -4.85 -7.83 7.45
CA ALA A 209 -4.97 -8.51 8.73
C ALA A 209 -5.66 -9.87 8.53
N GLU A 210 -5.17 -10.89 9.22
CA GLU A 210 -5.79 -12.21 9.20
C GLU A 210 -7.09 -12.20 10.00
N SER A 211 -8.13 -12.82 9.45
CA SER A 211 -9.40 -13.00 10.14
C SER A 211 -9.94 -14.41 9.95
N GLU A 212 -10.56 -14.95 10.99
CA GLU A 212 -11.25 -16.25 11.00
C GLU A 212 -12.70 -16.01 11.49
N ASP A 213 -13.67 -16.56 10.81
CA ASP A 213 -15.09 -16.40 11.12
C ASP A 213 -15.55 -14.94 11.33
N GLY A 214 -14.94 -13.99 10.60
CA GLY A 214 -15.25 -12.58 10.67
C GLY A 214 -14.63 -11.85 11.87
N LEU A 215 -13.74 -12.49 12.64
CA LEU A 215 -12.99 -11.93 13.76
C LEU A 215 -11.52 -11.82 13.41
N TYR A 216 -10.86 -10.72 13.76
CA TYR A 216 -9.42 -10.60 13.59
C TYR A 216 -8.67 -11.55 14.51
N THR A 217 -7.66 -12.24 13.98
CA THR A 217 -6.78 -13.11 14.78
C THR A 217 -5.68 -12.34 15.52
N GLY A 218 -5.44 -11.08 15.13
CA GLY A 218 -4.33 -10.28 15.60
C GLY A 218 -3.04 -10.48 14.82
N ARG A 219 -3.04 -11.29 13.75
CA ARG A 219 -1.89 -11.55 12.89
C ARG A 219 -2.03 -10.85 11.53
N LEU A 220 -0.92 -10.69 10.82
CA LEU A 220 -0.89 -10.23 9.42
C LEU A 220 -0.78 -11.41 8.46
N VAL A 221 -1.38 -11.27 7.28
CA VAL A 221 -1.12 -12.17 6.15
C VAL A 221 0.14 -11.66 5.44
N GLY A 222 1.29 -12.25 5.75
CA GLY A 222 2.59 -11.79 5.27
C GLY A 222 3.19 -10.71 6.17
N GLU A 223 3.40 -9.51 5.62
CA GLU A 223 3.92 -8.35 6.35
C GLU A 223 3.14 -7.07 6.02
N ILE A 224 3.52 -5.95 6.64
CA ILE A 224 2.99 -4.63 6.30
C ILE A 224 3.27 -4.33 4.82
N LEU A 225 2.26 -3.83 4.10
CA LEU A 225 2.38 -3.49 2.67
C LEU A 225 3.19 -2.20 2.49
N HIS A 226 4.52 -2.33 2.63
CA HIS A 226 5.46 -1.22 2.57
C HIS A 226 6.63 -1.53 1.62
N GLY A 227 7.21 -0.51 0.98
CA GLY A 227 8.39 -0.66 0.14
C GLY A 227 8.23 -1.75 -0.94
N PRO A 228 9.08 -2.80 -0.94
CA PRO A 228 9.00 -3.88 -1.93
C PRO A 228 7.66 -4.60 -1.97
N ALA A 229 6.97 -4.75 -0.84
CA ALA A 229 5.66 -5.41 -0.77
C ALA A 229 4.60 -4.67 -1.61
N LYS A 230 4.63 -3.34 -1.68
CA LYS A 230 3.78 -2.56 -2.59
C LYS A 230 4.01 -2.93 -4.06
N ALA A 231 5.27 -3.07 -4.47
CA ALA A 231 5.60 -3.47 -5.83
C ALA A 231 5.12 -4.90 -6.14
N HIS A 232 5.19 -5.81 -5.17
CA HIS A 232 4.64 -7.16 -5.31
C HIS A 232 3.12 -7.14 -5.46
N ALA A 233 2.41 -6.33 -4.67
CA ALA A 233 0.96 -6.19 -4.77
C ALA A 233 0.52 -5.64 -6.14
N VAL A 234 1.19 -4.59 -6.63
CA VAL A 234 0.92 -4.02 -7.96
C VAL A 234 1.14 -5.05 -9.07
N ARG A 235 2.23 -5.83 -9.01
CA ARG A 235 2.49 -6.90 -9.99
C ARG A 235 1.47 -8.03 -9.91
N ALA A 236 1.10 -8.44 -8.70
CA ALA A 236 0.10 -9.50 -8.49
C ALA A 236 -1.28 -9.08 -9.02
N LEU A 237 -1.72 -7.85 -8.71
CA LEU A 237 -2.95 -7.30 -9.25
C LEU A 237 -2.89 -7.19 -10.79
N ALA A 238 -1.79 -6.67 -11.33
CA ALA A 238 -1.63 -6.54 -12.77
C ALA A 238 -1.69 -7.89 -13.50
N ALA A 239 -1.10 -8.94 -12.93
CA ALA A 239 -1.16 -10.28 -13.48
C ALA A 239 -2.58 -10.86 -13.47
N SER A 240 -3.33 -10.63 -12.39
CA SER A 240 -4.72 -11.11 -12.25
C SER A 240 -5.70 -10.35 -13.15
N GLU A 241 -5.49 -9.04 -13.30
CA GLU A 241 -6.39 -8.13 -14.01
C GLU A 241 -5.98 -7.89 -15.48
N GLY A 242 -4.92 -8.55 -15.96
CA GLY A 242 -4.45 -8.41 -17.34
C GLY A 242 -3.89 -7.03 -17.68
N LEU A 243 -3.34 -6.29 -16.69
CA LEU A 243 -2.76 -4.96 -16.92
C LEU A 243 -1.37 -5.05 -17.56
N ASP A 244 -1.10 -4.18 -18.53
CA ASP A 244 0.26 -3.93 -19.00
C ASP A 244 0.90 -2.85 -18.12
N LEU A 245 1.80 -3.24 -17.22
CA LEU A 245 2.48 -2.31 -16.32
C LEU A 245 3.23 -1.18 -17.04
N ARG A 246 3.65 -1.39 -18.29
CA ARG A 246 4.29 -0.33 -19.11
C ARG A 246 3.33 0.80 -19.48
N ARG A 247 2.03 0.52 -19.47
CA ARG A 247 0.96 1.50 -19.70
C ARG A 247 0.40 2.09 -18.39
N CYS A 248 0.83 1.56 -17.25
CA CYS A 248 0.38 2.00 -15.94
C CYS A 248 1.20 3.19 -15.43
N THR A 249 0.58 3.97 -14.55
CA THR A 249 1.21 5.11 -13.84
C THR A 249 1.20 4.87 -12.34
N ALA A 250 2.28 5.22 -11.62
CA ALA A 250 2.32 5.19 -10.16
C ALA A 250 2.73 6.54 -9.58
N TYR A 251 2.14 6.86 -8.43
CA TYR A 251 2.28 8.12 -7.71
C TYR A 251 2.69 7.87 -6.26
N SER A 252 3.75 8.54 -5.77
CA SER A 252 4.16 8.47 -4.36
C SER A 252 4.97 9.68 -3.95
N ASP A 253 5.05 9.94 -2.64
CA ASP A 253 5.86 10.99 -2.01
C ASP A 253 7.18 10.46 -1.40
N SER A 254 7.31 9.14 -1.23
CA SER A 254 8.38 8.51 -0.45
C SER A 254 9.38 7.72 -1.28
N VAL A 255 10.67 7.83 -0.91
CA VAL A 255 11.75 7.02 -1.48
C VAL A 255 11.54 5.52 -1.26
N ASN A 256 10.83 5.12 -0.20
CA ASN A 256 10.50 3.72 0.08
C ASN A 256 9.66 3.07 -1.03
N ASP A 257 8.94 3.87 -1.81
CA ASP A 257 8.09 3.41 -2.91
C ASP A 257 8.82 3.37 -4.27
N VAL A 258 10.13 3.61 -4.30
CA VAL A 258 10.94 3.43 -5.53
C VAL A 258 10.75 2.06 -6.18
N PRO A 259 10.62 0.93 -5.45
CA PRO A 259 10.29 -0.36 -6.06
C PRO A 259 8.96 -0.37 -6.82
N MET A 260 7.90 0.25 -6.27
CA MET A 260 6.59 0.40 -6.91
C MET A 260 6.66 1.33 -8.11
N LEU A 261 7.26 2.51 -7.94
CA LEU A 261 7.43 3.51 -9.00
C LEU A 261 8.25 2.96 -10.19
N SER A 262 9.22 2.06 -9.91
CA SER A 262 10.03 1.42 -10.95
C SER A 262 9.34 0.24 -11.63
N ALA A 263 8.21 -0.23 -11.11
CA ALA A 263 7.47 -1.36 -11.68
C ALA A 263 6.57 -0.97 -12.85
N VAL A 264 6.29 0.31 -13.03
CA VAL A 264 5.34 0.84 -14.02
C VAL A 264 6.03 1.65 -15.12
N GLY A 265 5.32 1.92 -16.21
CA GLY A 265 5.84 2.70 -17.32
C GLY A 265 5.99 4.19 -17.03
N THR A 266 5.13 4.75 -16.18
CA THR A 266 5.18 6.17 -15.80
C THR A 266 5.24 6.32 -14.29
N ALA A 267 6.33 6.91 -13.78
CA ALA A 267 6.49 7.21 -12.35
C ALA A 267 6.37 8.72 -12.10
N VAL A 268 5.57 9.08 -11.11
CA VAL A 268 5.33 10.48 -10.73
C VAL A 268 5.58 10.65 -9.23
N ALA A 269 6.56 11.47 -8.89
CA ALA A 269 6.87 11.86 -7.52
C ALA A 269 5.94 13.02 -7.10
N VAL A 270 5.01 12.76 -6.19
CA VAL A 270 4.04 13.74 -5.68
C VAL A 270 4.47 14.23 -4.31
N ASN A 271 4.63 15.54 -4.12
CA ASN A 271 5.09 16.10 -2.84
C ASN A 271 6.34 15.39 -2.27
N PRO A 272 7.34 15.02 -3.10
CA PRO A 272 8.38 14.07 -2.71
C PRO A 272 9.19 14.52 -1.51
N ASP A 273 9.63 13.54 -0.69
CA ASP A 273 10.71 13.73 0.25
C ASP A 273 12.03 14.08 -0.49
N SER A 274 13.07 14.45 0.24
CA SER A 274 14.34 14.86 -0.37
C SER A 274 14.98 13.74 -1.20
N GLU A 275 14.95 12.52 -0.68
CA GLU A 275 15.58 11.36 -1.31
C GLU A 275 14.83 10.94 -2.58
N LEU A 276 13.50 10.85 -2.53
CA LEU A 276 12.70 10.57 -3.73
C LEU A 276 12.86 11.68 -4.78
N ARG A 277 12.96 12.94 -4.36
CA ARG A 277 13.19 14.06 -5.28
C ARG A 277 14.49 13.90 -6.06
N ASP A 278 15.55 13.45 -5.40
CA ASP A 278 16.85 13.23 -6.03
C ASP A 278 16.81 12.00 -6.96
N VAL A 279 16.17 10.91 -6.53
CA VAL A 279 15.92 9.74 -7.40
C VAL A 279 15.09 10.12 -8.62
N ALA A 280 14.02 10.91 -8.45
CA ALA A 280 13.15 11.33 -9.53
C ALA A 280 13.89 12.18 -10.57
N LYS A 281 14.76 13.11 -10.12
CA LYS A 281 15.62 13.88 -11.03
C LYS A 281 16.59 12.97 -11.77
N ALA A 282 17.29 12.07 -11.07
CA ALA A 282 18.27 11.15 -11.67
C ALA A 282 17.64 10.21 -12.70
N ARG A 283 16.37 9.81 -12.51
CA ARG A 283 15.63 8.91 -13.39
C ARG A 283 14.70 9.63 -14.38
N SER A 284 14.73 10.97 -14.41
CA SER A 284 13.84 11.79 -15.26
C SER A 284 12.35 11.52 -15.01
N TRP A 285 11.98 11.18 -13.78
CA TRP A 285 10.58 11.01 -13.39
C TRP A 285 9.89 12.36 -13.24
N GLN A 286 8.58 12.38 -13.44
CA GLN A 286 7.80 13.59 -13.24
C GLN A 286 7.73 13.95 -11.75
N ILE A 287 7.82 15.26 -11.44
CA ILE A 287 7.66 15.78 -10.08
C ILE A 287 6.45 16.72 -10.06
N ARG A 288 5.53 16.47 -9.13
CA ARG A 288 4.35 17.30 -8.84
C ARG A 288 4.38 17.72 -7.37
N ASP A 289 4.46 19.01 -7.07
CA ASP A 289 4.49 19.51 -5.68
C ASP A 289 3.30 20.43 -5.42
N PHE A 290 2.33 19.94 -4.65
CA PHE A 290 1.10 20.66 -4.28
C PHE A 290 1.21 21.41 -2.94
N ARG A 291 2.33 21.27 -2.21
CA ARG A 291 2.54 21.89 -0.89
C ARG A 291 2.72 23.39 -0.99
N THR A 292 3.35 23.89 -2.05
CA THR A 292 3.61 25.31 -2.29
C THR A 292 2.34 26.09 -2.55
N GLY A 293 1.39 25.57 -3.31
CA GLY A 293 0.10 26.21 -3.56
C GLY A 293 -0.72 26.40 -2.28
N ARG A 294 -0.69 25.43 -1.36
CA ARG A 294 -1.39 25.52 -0.06
C ARG A 294 -0.73 26.53 0.89
N LYS A 295 0.60 26.69 0.86
CA LYS A 295 1.29 27.72 1.61
C LYS A 295 0.96 29.12 1.08
N ALA A 296 0.95 29.31 -0.23
CA ALA A 296 0.60 30.59 -0.85
C ALA A 296 -0.86 30.99 -0.54
N ALA A 297 -1.80 30.06 -0.61
CA ALA A 297 -3.19 30.32 -0.24
C ALA A 297 -3.36 30.66 1.26
N ARG A 298 -2.61 30.02 2.15
CA ARG A 298 -2.63 30.34 3.59
C ARG A 298 -1.97 31.67 3.94
N ILE A 299 -0.95 32.10 3.19
CA ILE A 299 -0.24 33.38 3.40
C ILE A 299 -1.01 34.52 2.70
N GLY A 300 -1.61 34.27 1.55
CA GLY A 300 -2.30 35.30 0.76
C GLY A 300 -3.58 35.82 1.40
N VAL A 301 -4.41 34.97 2.01
CA VAL A 301 -5.70 35.37 2.59
C VAL A 301 -5.55 36.33 3.80
N PRO A 302 -4.66 36.08 4.78
CA PRO A 302 -4.46 37.05 5.87
C PRO A 302 -3.85 38.37 5.40
N SER A 303 -2.96 38.36 4.40
CA SER A 303 -2.26 39.54 3.91
C SER A 303 -3.20 40.49 3.16
N VAL A 304 -4.16 39.98 2.41
CA VAL A 304 -5.16 40.81 1.70
C VAL A 304 -6.13 41.44 2.69
N LEU A 305 -6.58 40.69 3.71
CA LEU A 305 -7.44 41.25 4.78
C LEU A 305 -6.73 42.23 5.67
N GLY A 306 -5.46 41.99 5.98
CA GLY A 306 -4.60 42.91 6.77
C GLY A 306 -4.31 44.22 6.03
N ALA A 307 -3.99 44.16 4.74
CA ALA A 307 -3.72 45.35 3.92
C ALA A 307 -4.99 46.20 3.72
N GLY A 308 -6.17 45.57 3.54
CA GLY A 308 -7.44 46.28 3.47
C GLY A 308 -7.81 47.01 4.77
N ALA A 309 -7.56 46.39 5.93
CA ALA A 309 -7.83 46.99 7.22
C ALA A 309 -6.88 48.17 7.54
N LEU A 310 -5.61 48.08 7.18
CA LEU A 310 -4.66 49.20 7.34
C LEU A 310 -4.96 50.36 6.40
N ALA A 311 -5.32 50.11 5.13
CA ALA A 311 -5.72 51.14 4.19
C ALA A 311 -7.01 51.86 4.64
N GLY A 312 -7.99 51.12 5.18
CA GLY A 312 -9.21 51.69 5.75
C GLY A 312 -8.95 52.54 6.98
N ALA A 313 -8.10 52.13 7.88
CA ALA A 313 -7.73 52.91 9.10
C ALA A 313 -6.98 54.19 8.76
N VAL A 314 -6.06 54.16 7.77
CA VAL A 314 -5.33 55.36 7.32
C VAL A 314 -6.30 56.35 6.62
N ALA A 315 -7.22 55.89 5.80
CA ALA A 315 -8.21 56.73 5.16
C ALA A 315 -9.18 57.37 6.16
N ALA A 316 -9.65 56.62 7.16
CA ALA A 316 -10.50 57.14 8.24
C ALA A 316 -9.76 58.16 9.13
N GLY A 317 -8.47 57.92 9.44
CA GLY A 317 -7.61 58.84 10.22
C GLY A 317 -7.38 60.17 9.49
N MET A 318 -7.19 60.13 8.16
CA MET A 318 -7.01 61.34 7.36
C MET A 318 -8.32 62.16 7.22
N ALA A 319 -9.47 61.49 7.13
CA ALA A 319 -10.79 62.14 7.09
C ALA A 319 -11.14 62.82 8.44
N TYR A 320 -10.75 62.19 9.57
CA TYR A 320 -10.97 62.79 10.91
C TYR A 320 -10.09 64.01 11.19
N ARG A 321 -8.93 64.11 10.58
CA ARG A 321 -7.97 65.23 10.77
C ARG A 321 -8.30 66.46 9.93
N LYS A 322 -9.25 66.38 9.00
CA LYS A 322 -9.75 67.49 8.15
C LYS A 322 -11.06 68.07 8.61
N ARG A 323 -11.59 67.70 9.74
CA ARG A 323 -12.68 68.33 10.46
C ARG A 323 -12.14 69.04 11.71
#